data_850ce1ba8462f355554ce0d489a7cf03
#
_entry.id   850ce1ba8462f355554ce0d489a7cf03
#
_cell.length_a   1.000
_cell.length_b   1.000
_cell.length_c   1.000
_cell.angle_alpha   90.00
_cell.angle_beta   90.00
_cell.angle_gamma   90.00
#
_symmetry.space_group_name_H-M   'P 1'
#
loop_
_entity.id
_entity.type
_entity.pdbx_description
1 polymer ?
#
loop_
_entity_poly.entity_id
_entity_poly.type
_entity_poly.pdbx_seq_one_letter_code
_entity_poly.pdbx_strand_id
1 'polypeptide(L)'
;MKIDTEDQLCQTLSVSRAAVRQAIERLSSLSVLRKQQGSGTYVNGFDQVSLMGMLYYPPSRETMMTVLEFRRMFDSYNAELFVAHASQEELDAVEENYREMVTLKDDPQKFQSYESQFHHLLAIGTHNVIIQQISV
;
A
#
# COMPACT_ATOMS: atom_id res chain seq x y z
N MET A 1 -9.26 11.57 3.43
CA MET A 1 -9.73 12.72 4.27
C MET A 1 -9.50 14.02 3.50
N LYS A 2 -10.49 14.93 3.43
CA LYS A 2 -10.33 16.26 2.83
C LYS A 2 -9.59 17.17 3.83
N ILE A 3 -8.60 17.94 3.37
CA ILE A 3 -7.96 18.97 4.21
C ILE A 3 -8.71 20.29 4.10
N ASP A 4 -8.43 21.19 5.03
CA ASP A 4 -8.96 22.56 5.02
C ASP A 4 -8.52 23.33 3.76
N THR A 5 -9.24 24.39 3.45
CA THR A 5 -8.89 25.27 2.32
C THR A 5 -7.59 26.03 2.61
N GLU A 6 -6.91 26.52 1.55
CA GLU A 6 -5.69 27.32 1.70
C GLU A 6 -5.89 28.49 2.68
N ASP A 7 -7.06 29.15 2.64
CA ASP A 7 -7.37 30.29 3.51
C ASP A 7 -7.55 29.87 4.98
N GLN A 8 -8.23 28.76 5.22
CA GLN A 8 -8.38 28.19 6.56
C GLN A 8 -7.04 27.75 7.13
N LEU A 9 -6.19 27.10 6.31
CA LEU A 9 -4.84 26.70 6.73
C LEU A 9 -3.96 27.91 7.05
N CYS A 10 -4.05 29.01 6.28
CA CYS A 10 -3.34 30.25 6.59
C CYS A 10 -3.73 30.81 7.96
N GLN A 11 -5.02 30.80 8.27
CA GLN A 11 -5.52 31.28 9.57
C GLN A 11 -5.11 30.36 10.71
N THR A 12 -5.31 29.05 10.56
CA THR A 12 -5.01 28.06 11.61
C THR A 12 -3.52 27.99 11.93
N LEU A 13 -2.67 28.04 10.90
CA LEU A 13 -1.22 27.90 11.04
C LEU A 13 -0.49 29.25 11.19
N SER A 14 -1.20 30.37 11.05
CA SER A 14 -0.63 31.73 11.10
C SER A 14 0.54 31.92 10.11
N VAL A 15 0.41 31.37 8.89
CA VAL A 15 1.42 31.46 7.84
C VAL A 15 0.88 32.12 6.57
N SER A 16 1.79 32.55 5.69
CA SER A 16 1.40 33.16 4.41
C SER A 16 0.75 32.15 3.46
N ARG A 17 -0.12 32.64 2.59
CA ARG A 17 -0.76 31.83 1.53
C ARG A 17 0.27 31.19 0.58
N ALA A 18 1.39 31.90 0.33
CA ALA A 18 2.48 31.36 -0.48
C ALA A 18 3.12 30.13 0.19
N ALA A 19 3.36 30.18 1.50
CA ALA A 19 3.91 29.06 2.25
C ALA A 19 2.96 27.85 2.26
N VAL A 20 1.65 28.07 2.49
CA VAL A 20 0.64 27.00 2.42
C VAL A 20 0.61 26.36 1.05
N ARG A 21 0.58 27.16 -0.02
CA ARG A 21 0.55 26.66 -1.40
C ARG A 21 1.78 25.85 -1.75
N GLN A 22 2.97 26.33 -1.38
CA GLN A 22 4.22 25.60 -1.57
C GLN A 22 4.26 24.27 -0.81
N ALA A 23 3.77 24.24 0.43
CA ALA A 23 3.66 23.03 1.21
C ALA A 23 2.70 22.02 0.56
N ILE A 24 1.52 22.45 0.11
CA ILE A 24 0.54 21.61 -0.59
C ILE A 24 1.14 21.06 -1.91
N GLU A 25 1.87 21.87 -2.68
CA GLU A 25 2.52 21.44 -3.91
C GLU A 25 3.59 20.38 -3.62
N ARG A 26 4.41 20.61 -2.60
CA ARG A 26 5.44 19.64 -2.20
C ARG A 26 4.84 18.32 -1.70
N LEU A 27 3.79 18.38 -0.88
CA LEU A 27 3.10 17.17 -0.41
C LEU A 27 2.36 16.46 -1.56
N SER A 28 1.87 17.20 -2.55
CA SER A 28 1.25 16.61 -3.74
C SER A 28 2.28 15.95 -4.65
N SER A 29 3.48 16.52 -4.81
CA SER A 29 4.56 15.88 -5.57
C SER A 29 5.08 14.59 -4.92
N LEU A 30 4.92 14.47 -3.60
CA LEU A 30 5.23 13.26 -2.83
C LEU A 30 4.03 12.29 -2.76
N SER A 31 2.96 12.54 -3.51
CA SER A 31 1.72 11.76 -3.48
C SER A 31 1.05 11.66 -2.10
N VAL A 32 1.46 12.47 -1.13
CA VAL A 32 0.82 12.57 0.20
C VAL A 32 -0.54 13.26 0.11
N LEU A 33 -0.66 14.23 -0.79
CA LEU A 33 -1.90 14.92 -1.10
C LEU A 33 -2.27 14.73 -2.58
N ARG A 34 -3.58 14.73 -2.86
CA ARG A 34 -4.13 14.84 -4.22
C ARG A 34 -5.05 16.04 -4.33
N LYS A 35 -4.88 16.83 -5.38
CA LYS A 35 -5.81 17.90 -5.74
C LYS A 35 -6.91 17.34 -6.63
N GLN A 36 -8.17 17.64 -6.30
CA GLN A 36 -9.32 17.31 -7.13
C GLN A 36 -9.97 18.61 -7.59
N GLN A 37 -9.91 18.88 -8.88
CA GLN A 37 -10.41 20.12 -9.46
C GLN A 37 -11.88 20.35 -9.09
N GLY A 38 -12.20 21.51 -8.56
CA GLY A 38 -13.54 21.88 -8.12
C GLY A 38 -13.99 21.26 -6.79
N SER A 39 -13.24 20.31 -6.22
CA SER A 39 -13.63 19.60 -5.00
C SER A 39 -12.74 19.88 -3.79
N GLY A 40 -11.45 20.17 -4.01
CA GLY A 40 -10.48 20.49 -2.96
C GLY A 40 -9.26 19.59 -2.94
N THR A 41 -8.52 19.64 -1.84
CA THR A 41 -7.32 18.83 -1.61
C THR A 41 -7.62 17.75 -0.57
N TYR A 42 -7.16 16.55 -0.83
CA TYR A 42 -7.40 15.38 0.00
C TYR A 42 -6.07 14.77 0.41
N VAL A 43 -5.99 14.29 1.65
CA VAL A 43 -4.91 13.38 2.02
C VAL A 43 -5.10 12.12 1.20
N ASN A 44 -4.11 11.77 0.39
CA ASN A 44 -4.02 10.39 -0.02
C ASN A 44 -3.83 9.61 1.27
N GLY A 45 -4.70 8.65 1.56
CA GLY A 45 -4.26 7.57 2.40
C GLY A 45 -2.91 7.12 1.82
N PHE A 46 -2.02 6.62 2.61
CA PHE A 46 -0.84 5.92 2.09
C PHE A 46 -1.40 4.78 1.23
N ASP A 47 -1.71 5.15 -0.01
CA ASP A 47 -2.28 4.22 -0.96
C ASP A 47 -1.08 3.46 -1.51
N GLN A 48 -0.89 2.31 -0.98
CA GLN A 48 0.04 1.29 -1.45
C GLN A 48 -0.06 1.09 -2.96
N VAL A 49 -1.24 1.36 -3.53
CA VAL A 49 -1.50 1.43 -4.97
C VAL A 49 -0.60 2.44 -5.67
N SER A 50 -0.14 3.52 -5.03
CA SER A 50 0.77 4.48 -5.69
C SER A 50 2.21 3.99 -5.79
N LEU A 51 2.73 3.26 -4.81
CA LEU A 51 4.05 2.62 -4.95
C LEU A 51 3.94 1.39 -5.86
N MET A 52 2.88 0.60 -5.70
CA MET A 52 2.57 -0.55 -6.54
C MET A 52 1.98 -0.13 -7.89
N GLY A 53 1.29 1.01 -8.01
CA GLY A 53 0.81 1.53 -9.29
C GLY A 53 1.95 1.91 -10.23
N MET A 54 3.12 2.28 -9.73
CA MET A 54 4.35 2.35 -10.55
C MET A 54 4.80 0.95 -11.02
N LEU A 55 4.48 -0.10 -10.26
CA LEU A 55 4.75 -1.49 -10.60
C LEU A 55 3.59 -2.12 -11.43
N TYR A 56 2.41 -1.52 -11.44
CA TYR A 56 1.21 -1.97 -12.15
C TYR A 56 0.91 -1.25 -13.47
N TYR A 57 1.78 -0.37 -13.94
CA TYR A 57 1.71 0.01 -15.36
C TYR A 57 1.92 -1.29 -16.17
N PRO A 58 1.14 -1.58 -17.26
CA PRO A 58 1.30 -2.84 -17.97
C PRO A 58 2.78 -2.94 -18.36
N PRO A 59 3.53 -3.77 -17.63
CA PRO A 59 4.97 -3.69 -17.74
C PRO A 59 5.38 -4.31 -19.05
N SER A 60 6.34 -3.70 -19.69
CA SER A 60 7.13 -4.45 -20.67
C SER A 60 7.57 -5.78 -20.00
N ARG A 61 7.79 -6.81 -20.79
CA ARG A 61 8.30 -8.10 -20.28
C ARG A 61 9.52 -7.91 -19.36
N GLU A 62 10.37 -6.95 -19.67
CA GLU A 62 11.56 -6.59 -18.91
C GLU A 62 11.21 -6.03 -17.52
N THR A 63 10.24 -5.12 -17.44
CA THR A 63 9.76 -4.57 -16.16
C THR A 63 9.12 -5.66 -15.31
N MET A 64 8.37 -6.58 -15.93
CA MET A 64 7.76 -7.73 -15.22
C MET A 64 8.84 -8.60 -14.57
N MET A 65 9.93 -8.91 -15.26
CA MET A 65 11.03 -9.70 -14.71
C MET A 65 11.68 -9.02 -13.50
N THR A 66 11.92 -7.72 -13.60
CA THR A 66 12.47 -6.93 -12.47
C THR A 66 11.54 -6.93 -11.25
N VAL A 67 10.22 -6.81 -11.48
CA VAL A 67 9.23 -6.91 -10.40
C VAL A 67 9.24 -8.30 -9.75
N LEU A 68 9.32 -9.36 -10.54
CA LEU A 68 9.37 -10.72 -10.01
C LEU A 68 10.66 -11.00 -9.21
N GLU A 69 11.80 -10.43 -9.64
CA GLU A 69 13.05 -10.50 -8.87
C GLU A 69 12.92 -9.80 -7.52
N PHE A 70 12.36 -8.59 -7.51
CA PHE A 70 12.09 -7.86 -6.27
C PHE A 70 11.13 -8.63 -5.36
N ARG A 71 10.00 -9.10 -5.88
CA ARG A 71 9.02 -9.89 -5.12
C ARG A 71 9.65 -11.15 -4.54
N ARG A 72 10.45 -11.86 -5.31
CA ARG A 72 11.13 -13.06 -4.81
C ARG A 72 11.97 -12.78 -3.56
N MET A 73 12.73 -11.70 -3.57
CA MET A 73 13.54 -11.29 -2.41
C MET A 73 12.63 -10.86 -1.24
N PHE A 74 11.66 -10.00 -1.53
CA PHE A 74 10.80 -9.40 -0.53
C PHE A 74 9.87 -10.42 0.14
N ASP A 75 9.20 -11.25 -0.65
CA ASP A 75 8.28 -12.26 -0.14
C ASP A 75 9.03 -13.36 0.65
N SER A 76 10.24 -13.73 0.22
CA SER A 76 11.07 -14.69 0.98
C SER A 76 11.45 -14.14 2.34
N TYR A 77 11.86 -12.87 2.41
CA TYR A 77 12.23 -12.23 3.68
C TYR A 77 11.01 -12.03 4.59
N ASN A 78 9.85 -11.70 4.02
CA ASN A 78 8.60 -11.61 4.78
C ASN A 78 8.22 -12.95 5.41
N ALA A 79 8.37 -14.04 4.67
CA ALA A 79 8.08 -15.38 5.19
C ALA A 79 9.04 -15.76 6.34
N GLU A 80 10.33 -15.42 6.25
CA GLU A 80 11.30 -15.64 7.33
C GLU A 80 10.91 -14.84 8.59
N LEU A 81 10.56 -13.57 8.44
CA LEU A 81 10.12 -12.73 9.56
C LEU A 81 8.80 -13.20 10.15
N PHE A 82 7.85 -13.63 9.31
CA PHE A 82 6.59 -14.20 9.75
C PHE A 82 6.83 -15.40 10.67
N VAL A 83 7.67 -16.37 10.23
CA VAL A 83 8.00 -17.55 11.03
C VAL A 83 8.68 -17.18 12.35
N ALA A 84 9.44 -16.10 12.38
CA ALA A 84 10.15 -15.65 13.57
C ALA A 84 9.26 -14.92 14.60
N HIS A 85 8.18 -14.28 14.14
CA HIS A 85 7.44 -13.33 14.98
C HIS A 85 5.94 -13.63 15.11
N ALA A 86 5.34 -14.37 14.16
CA ALA A 86 3.91 -14.58 14.13
C ALA A 86 3.41 -15.37 15.36
N SER A 87 2.24 -14.97 15.86
CA SER A 87 1.50 -15.72 16.86
C SER A 87 0.88 -16.98 16.25
N GLN A 88 0.39 -17.89 17.10
CA GLN A 88 -0.33 -19.06 16.64
C GLN A 88 -1.62 -18.70 15.90
N GLU A 89 -2.34 -17.67 16.37
CA GLU A 89 -3.57 -17.18 15.72
C GLU A 89 -3.28 -16.63 14.32
N GLU A 90 -2.17 -15.92 14.13
CA GLU A 90 -1.75 -15.42 12.82
C GLU A 90 -1.34 -16.54 11.87
N LEU A 91 -0.67 -17.56 12.39
CA LEU A 91 -0.34 -18.76 11.64
C LEU A 91 -1.60 -19.51 11.18
N ASP A 92 -2.56 -19.71 12.08
CA ASP A 92 -3.84 -20.36 11.79
C ASP A 92 -4.63 -19.58 10.72
N ALA A 93 -4.62 -18.25 10.79
CA ALA A 93 -5.27 -17.39 9.79
C ALA A 93 -4.64 -17.51 8.39
N VAL A 94 -3.32 -17.60 8.29
CA VAL A 94 -2.61 -17.83 7.02
C VAL A 94 -2.94 -19.22 6.48
N GLU A 95 -2.96 -20.23 7.32
CA GLU A 95 -3.28 -21.61 6.92
C GLU A 95 -4.73 -21.73 6.40
N GLU A 96 -5.68 -21.11 7.08
CA GLU A 96 -7.09 -21.09 6.65
C GLU A 96 -7.24 -20.37 5.30
N ASN A 97 -6.65 -19.19 5.13
CA ASN A 97 -6.66 -18.46 3.86
C ASN A 97 -6.04 -19.31 2.73
N TYR A 98 -4.92 -19.96 2.97
CA TYR A 98 -4.27 -20.83 1.99
C TYR A 98 -5.18 -22.02 1.59
N ARG A 99 -5.84 -22.66 2.54
CA ARG A 99 -6.77 -23.77 2.27
C ARG A 99 -7.91 -23.33 1.35
N GLU A 100 -8.52 -22.17 1.64
CA GLU A 100 -9.57 -21.59 0.79
C GLU A 100 -9.04 -21.23 -0.60
N MET A 101 -7.89 -20.55 -0.69
CA MET A 101 -7.26 -20.15 -1.95
C MET A 101 -7.03 -21.35 -2.88
N VAL A 102 -6.58 -22.48 -2.36
CA VAL A 102 -6.32 -23.70 -3.16
C VAL A 102 -7.58 -24.27 -3.79
N THR A 103 -8.77 -24.07 -3.18
CA THR A 103 -10.06 -24.52 -3.72
C THR A 103 -10.55 -23.64 -4.88
N LEU A 104 -10.00 -22.43 -5.03
CA LEU A 104 -10.48 -21.40 -5.97
C LEU A 104 -9.69 -21.34 -7.29
N LYS A 105 -8.95 -22.38 -7.64
CA LYS A 105 -8.08 -22.42 -8.82
C LYS A 105 -8.81 -22.14 -10.13
N ASP A 106 -10.10 -22.46 -10.21
CA ASP A 106 -10.94 -22.29 -11.39
C ASP A 106 -11.68 -20.95 -11.42
N ASP A 107 -11.52 -20.10 -10.38
CA ASP A 107 -12.08 -18.75 -10.30
C ASP A 107 -10.95 -17.70 -10.13
N PRO A 108 -10.39 -17.17 -11.23
CA PRO A 108 -9.23 -16.28 -11.17
C PRO A 108 -9.43 -15.02 -10.34
N GLN A 109 -10.65 -14.48 -10.32
CA GLN A 109 -10.94 -13.25 -9.57
C GLN A 109 -10.93 -13.50 -8.07
N LYS A 110 -11.57 -14.57 -7.63
CA LYS A 110 -11.55 -14.95 -6.22
C LYS A 110 -10.17 -15.41 -5.80
N PHE A 111 -9.49 -16.21 -6.62
CA PHE A 111 -8.10 -16.63 -6.37
C PHE A 111 -7.21 -15.41 -6.10
N GLN A 112 -7.25 -14.40 -6.96
CA GLN A 112 -6.46 -13.17 -6.80
C GLN A 112 -6.78 -12.43 -5.49
N SER A 113 -8.06 -12.40 -5.07
CA SER A 113 -8.46 -11.78 -3.80
C SER A 113 -7.84 -12.51 -2.61
N TYR A 114 -7.89 -13.83 -2.60
CA TYR A 114 -7.29 -14.64 -1.53
C TYR A 114 -5.76 -14.61 -1.55
N GLU A 115 -5.14 -14.54 -2.74
CA GLU A 115 -3.70 -14.35 -2.89
C GLU A 115 -3.24 -13.03 -2.27
N SER A 116 -3.95 -11.94 -2.58
CA SER A 116 -3.66 -10.64 -1.97
C SER A 116 -3.83 -10.68 -0.45
N GLN A 117 -4.88 -11.32 0.04
CA GLN A 117 -5.11 -11.51 1.47
C GLN A 117 -4.01 -12.37 2.12
N PHE A 118 -3.53 -13.40 1.45
CA PHE A 118 -2.42 -14.23 1.93
C PHE A 118 -1.15 -13.42 2.17
N HIS A 119 -0.74 -12.61 1.20
CA HIS A 119 0.42 -11.73 1.34
C HIS A 119 0.22 -10.68 2.45
N HIS A 120 -0.98 -10.17 2.60
CA HIS A 120 -1.31 -9.22 3.67
C HIS A 120 -1.21 -9.87 5.05
N LEU A 121 -1.73 -11.08 5.23
CA LEU A 121 -1.64 -11.83 6.49
C LEU A 121 -0.19 -12.14 6.84
N LEU A 122 0.64 -12.54 5.88
CA LEU A 122 2.08 -12.72 6.09
C LEU A 122 2.73 -11.42 6.57
N ALA A 123 2.40 -10.29 5.93
CA ALA A 123 2.95 -9.00 6.31
C ALA A 123 2.56 -8.57 7.74
N ILE A 124 1.30 -8.81 8.14
CA ILE A 124 0.84 -8.54 9.52
C ILE A 124 1.68 -9.31 10.52
N GLY A 125 1.84 -10.62 10.35
CA GLY A 125 2.57 -11.47 11.28
C GLY A 125 4.09 -11.22 11.31
N THR A 126 4.64 -10.40 10.41
CA THR A 126 6.03 -9.92 10.56
C THR A 126 6.19 -8.95 11.72
N HIS A 127 5.11 -8.34 12.21
CA HIS A 127 5.08 -7.26 13.20
C HIS A 127 5.95 -6.04 12.81
N ASN A 128 6.29 -5.91 11.52
CA ASN A 128 7.04 -4.80 10.97
C ASN A 128 6.12 -3.84 10.22
N VAL A 129 5.88 -2.67 10.79
CA VAL A 129 4.96 -1.67 10.24
C VAL A 129 5.31 -1.24 8.81
N ILE A 130 6.60 -1.22 8.44
CA ILE A 130 7.02 -0.84 7.09
C ILE A 130 6.65 -1.96 6.10
N ILE A 131 6.89 -3.21 6.46
CA ILE A 131 6.50 -4.36 5.64
C ILE A 131 4.99 -4.40 5.44
N GLN A 132 4.22 -4.21 6.52
CA GLN A 132 2.76 -4.14 6.46
C GLN A 132 2.24 -3.05 5.51
N GLN A 133 2.96 -1.93 5.40
CA GLN A 133 2.62 -0.84 4.49
C GLN A 133 3.01 -1.10 3.03
N ILE A 134 3.96 -1.97 2.76
CA ILE A 134 4.45 -2.25 1.40
C ILE A 134 3.73 -3.47 0.79
N SER A 135 3.26 -4.40 1.61
CA SER A 135 2.76 -5.73 1.23
C SER A 135 1.26 -5.81 0.91
N VAL A 136 0.68 -4.82 0.25
CA VAL A 136 -0.75 -4.90 -0.13
C VAL A 136 -0.93 -4.95 -1.62
#